data_61c06df43c2839d26a7963222207c264
#
_entry.id   61c06df43c2839d26a7963222207c264
#
_cell.length_a   1.000
_cell.length_b   1.000
_cell.length_c   1.000
_cell.angle_alpha   90.00
_cell.angle_beta   90.00
_cell.angle_gamma   90.00
#
_symmetry.space_group_name_H-M   'P 1'
#
loop_
_entity.id
_entity.type
_entity.pdbx_description
1 polymer ?
#
loop_
_entity_poly.entity_id
_entity_poly.type
_entity_poly.pdbx_seq_one_letter_code
_entity_poly.pdbx_strand_id
1 'polypeptide(L)'
;MTSPWTGVFPAVTTQLHQDQSLDLEATAQHFEALIASGVSGLIVCGSLGENQCLEPAEKRAVVRTAVEVSNGRVPVLSGVAEMSTRAGLKYMADCEQLGADGFMIMPAMVYKADTREAVHYFRTMAAGTSKSWMLYNNPVAYPVDITPEIFAELADIKNLHAIKESSANPRRITELRNIVGDRYQLFTGVDDLMLECAILGIDGWVAGSGIAFPKENQKLWDLTREGRWEEARALYRWTQPLMKLDTHTHFVQYIKLLHAHRHPRLRTTVMHDLFDVMRDDVLLPVDHVQELV
;
A
#
# COMPACT_ATOMS: atom_id res chain seq x y z
N MET A 1 18.73 8.05 -12.70
CA MET A 1 17.57 8.90 -12.37
C MET A 1 17.15 8.49 -10.98
N THR A 2 17.11 9.42 -10.02
CA THR A 2 16.59 9.13 -8.68
C THR A 2 15.09 8.83 -8.78
N SER A 3 14.61 7.82 -8.06
CA SER A 3 13.19 7.54 -7.96
C SER A 3 12.46 8.78 -7.41
N PRO A 4 11.28 9.09 -7.91
CA PRO A 4 10.52 10.23 -7.43
C PRO A 4 9.88 10.00 -6.04
N TRP A 5 9.97 8.79 -5.46
CA TRP A 5 9.18 8.39 -4.30
C TRP A 5 10.05 8.02 -3.11
N THR A 6 9.75 8.62 -1.96
CA THR A 6 10.33 8.32 -0.65
C THR A 6 9.32 8.65 0.45
N GLY A 7 9.46 8.07 1.64
CA GLY A 7 8.59 8.41 2.77
C GLY A 7 7.37 7.50 2.91
N VAL A 8 6.31 8.00 3.55
CA VAL A 8 5.12 7.22 3.88
C VAL A 8 4.04 7.37 2.82
N PHE A 9 3.64 6.26 2.23
CA PHE A 9 2.57 6.15 1.23
C PHE A 9 1.46 5.25 1.82
N PRO A 10 0.36 5.79 2.36
CA PRO A 10 -0.75 4.97 2.77
C PRO A 10 -1.31 4.14 1.63
N ALA A 11 -1.55 2.84 1.89
CA ALA A 11 -2.38 2.00 1.05
C ALA A 11 -3.84 2.28 1.40
N VAL A 12 -4.52 3.07 0.57
CA VAL A 12 -5.79 3.68 0.95
C VAL A 12 -6.95 2.74 0.69
N THR A 13 -7.86 2.62 1.69
CA THR A 13 -9.12 1.89 1.56
C THR A 13 -10.14 2.68 0.73
N THR A 14 -10.97 1.98 -0.04
CA THR A 14 -12.12 2.57 -0.74
C THR A 14 -13.31 2.68 0.22
N GLN A 15 -13.99 3.83 0.22
CA GLN A 15 -15.17 4.03 1.06
C GLN A 15 -16.42 3.58 0.29
N LEU A 16 -17.30 2.85 0.97
CA LEU A 16 -18.51 2.26 0.38
C LEU A 16 -19.73 2.61 1.25
N HIS A 17 -20.87 2.79 0.60
CA HIS A 17 -22.17 2.84 1.27
C HIS A 17 -22.60 1.45 1.78
N GLN A 18 -23.67 1.40 2.58
CA GLN A 18 -24.18 0.15 3.15
C GLN A 18 -24.65 -0.85 2.07
N ASP A 19 -25.08 -0.36 0.91
CA ASP A 19 -25.45 -1.16 -0.24
C ASP A 19 -24.27 -1.60 -1.11
N GLN A 20 -23.03 -1.33 -0.63
CA GLN A 20 -21.75 -1.60 -1.30
C GLN A 20 -21.46 -0.72 -2.53
N SER A 21 -22.28 0.26 -2.84
CA SER A 21 -21.94 1.26 -3.85
C SER A 21 -20.84 2.20 -3.39
N LEU A 22 -20.09 2.80 -4.32
CA LEU A 22 -19.01 3.74 -4.00
C LEU A 22 -19.52 4.99 -3.30
N ASP A 23 -18.90 5.32 -2.16
CA ASP A 23 -19.02 6.62 -1.51
C ASP A 23 -17.83 7.50 -1.90
N LEU A 24 -17.96 8.19 -3.03
CA LEU A 24 -16.89 9.07 -3.53
C LEU A 24 -16.70 10.31 -2.69
N GLU A 25 -17.72 10.78 -1.98
CA GLU A 25 -17.61 11.93 -1.08
C GLU A 25 -16.78 11.58 0.14
N ALA A 26 -17.08 10.47 0.83
CA ALA A 26 -16.29 9.99 1.96
C ALA A 26 -14.86 9.61 1.51
N THR A 27 -14.71 9.04 0.31
CA THR A 27 -13.40 8.71 -0.29
C THR A 27 -12.57 9.98 -0.50
N ALA A 28 -13.16 11.06 -1.05
CA ALA A 28 -12.48 12.33 -1.25
C ALA A 28 -12.06 12.99 0.08
N GLN A 29 -12.96 12.99 1.06
CA GLN A 29 -12.66 13.50 2.42
C GLN A 29 -11.52 12.72 3.07
N HIS A 30 -11.47 11.40 2.87
CA HIS A 30 -10.39 10.56 3.38
C HIS A 30 -9.05 10.91 2.72
N PHE A 31 -9.00 11.04 1.40
CA PHE A 31 -7.78 11.46 0.70
C PHE A 31 -7.29 12.82 1.18
N GLU A 32 -8.18 13.79 1.34
CA GLU A 32 -7.83 15.12 1.85
C GLU A 32 -7.24 15.05 3.27
N ALA A 33 -7.84 14.27 4.16
CA ALA A 33 -7.35 14.09 5.53
C ALA A 33 -5.94 13.47 5.58
N LEU A 34 -5.66 12.50 4.71
CA LEU A 34 -4.33 11.89 4.59
C LEU A 34 -3.30 12.91 4.09
N ILE A 35 -3.60 13.64 3.02
CA ILE A 35 -2.71 14.67 2.46
C ILE A 35 -2.43 15.77 3.49
N ALA A 36 -3.47 16.25 4.18
CA ALA A 36 -3.34 17.25 5.25
C ALA A 36 -2.52 16.75 6.45
N SER A 37 -2.38 15.42 6.62
CA SER A 37 -1.53 14.82 7.66
C SER A 37 -0.06 14.73 7.27
N GLY A 38 0.33 15.13 6.04
CA GLY A 38 1.72 15.21 5.59
C GLY A 38 2.26 13.92 4.98
N VAL A 39 1.41 13.01 4.51
CA VAL A 39 1.86 11.79 3.81
C VAL A 39 2.60 12.13 2.50
N SER A 40 3.54 11.26 2.10
CA SER A 40 4.40 11.49 0.92
C SER A 40 3.76 11.13 -0.41
N GLY A 41 2.63 10.42 -0.39
CA GLY A 41 1.88 10.01 -1.57
C GLY A 41 0.66 9.18 -1.20
N LEU A 42 -0.15 8.80 -2.17
CA LEU A 42 -1.31 7.91 -2.00
C LEU A 42 -1.18 6.70 -2.91
N ILE A 43 -1.49 5.51 -2.40
CA ILE A 43 -1.65 4.30 -3.22
C ILE A 43 -3.09 3.85 -3.12
N VAL A 44 -3.86 4.05 -4.19
CA VAL A 44 -5.28 3.70 -4.30
C VAL A 44 -5.48 2.40 -5.07
N CYS A 45 -6.61 1.76 -4.93
CA CYS A 45 -6.93 0.50 -5.64
C CYS A 45 -5.87 -0.60 -5.46
N GLY A 46 -5.19 -0.66 -4.32
CA GLY A 46 -4.39 -1.79 -3.89
C GLY A 46 -5.26 -2.88 -3.24
N SER A 47 -4.64 -3.86 -2.57
CA SER A 47 -5.39 -4.90 -1.81
C SER A 47 -6.28 -4.29 -0.72
N LEU A 48 -5.75 -3.35 0.07
CA LEU A 48 -6.53 -2.57 1.04
C LEU A 48 -7.63 -1.72 0.39
N GLY A 49 -7.40 -1.24 -0.83
CA GLY A 49 -8.38 -0.52 -1.63
C GLY A 49 -9.43 -1.41 -2.28
N GLU A 50 -9.44 -2.71 -1.95
CA GLU A 50 -10.43 -3.70 -2.42
C GLU A 50 -10.50 -3.81 -3.94
N ASN A 51 -9.35 -3.68 -4.63
CA ASN A 51 -9.25 -3.67 -6.09
C ASN A 51 -10.08 -4.78 -6.76
N GLN A 52 -10.00 -6.02 -6.23
CA GLN A 52 -10.69 -7.18 -6.81
C GLN A 52 -12.21 -7.14 -6.67
N CYS A 53 -12.74 -6.34 -5.74
CA CYS A 53 -14.17 -6.20 -5.46
C CYS A 53 -14.82 -5.07 -6.24
N LEU A 54 -14.01 -4.14 -6.78
CA LEU A 54 -14.49 -2.98 -7.51
C LEU A 54 -14.69 -3.29 -8.99
N GLU A 55 -15.81 -2.84 -9.53
CA GLU A 55 -16.06 -2.85 -10.97
C GLU A 55 -15.04 -1.95 -11.71
N PRO A 56 -14.74 -2.25 -12.99
CA PRO A 56 -13.77 -1.44 -13.74
C PRO A 56 -14.06 0.07 -13.78
N ALA A 57 -15.33 0.47 -13.79
CA ALA A 57 -15.74 1.87 -13.76
C ALA A 57 -15.48 2.51 -12.39
N GLU A 58 -15.71 1.74 -11.32
CA GLU A 58 -15.50 2.19 -9.94
C GLU A 58 -14.03 2.44 -9.64
N LYS A 59 -13.11 1.53 -10.05
CA LYS A 59 -11.67 1.74 -9.91
C LYS A 59 -11.23 3.07 -10.54
N ARG A 60 -11.74 3.36 -11.75
CA ARG A 60 -11.42 4.62 -12.46
C ARG A 60 -12.00 5.84 -11.76
N ALA A 61 -13.19 5.70 -11.16
CA ALA A 61 -13.76 6.77 -10.35
C ALA A 61 -12.91 7.08 -9.12
N VAL A 62 -12.44 6.05 -8.40
CA VAL A 62 -11.53 6.20 -7.24
C VAL A 62 -10.21 6.88 -7.66
N VAL A 63 -9.59 6.44 -8.75
CA VAL A 63 -8.35 7.07 -9.26
C VAL A 63 -8.57 8.53 -9.63
N ARG A 64 -9.65 8.84 -10.36
CA ARG A 64 -10.00 10.23 -10.71
C ARG A 64 -10.16 11.08 -9.47
N THR A 65 -10.93 10.62 -8.49
CA THR A 65 -11.15 11.34 -7.22
C THR A 65 -9.83 11.59 -6.50
N ALA A 66 -8.93 10.60 -6.45
CA ALA A 66 -7.62 10.78 -5.82
C ALA A 66 -6.77 11.83 -6.52
N VAL A 67 -6.73 11.83 -7.84
CA VAL A 67 -5.98 12.82 -8.65
C VAL A 67 -6.58 14.22 -8.47
N GLU A 68 -7.89 14.35 -8.53
CA GLU A 68 -8.60 15.64 -8.34
C GLU A 68 -8.34 16.20 -6.93
N VAL A 69 -8.47 15.37 -5.89
CA VAL A 69 -8.22 15.77 -4.51
C VAL A 69 -6.74 16.10 -4.29
N SER A 70 -5.83 15.26 -4.79
CA SER A 70 -4.40 15.54 -4.66
C SER A 70 -4.02 16.87 -5.30
N ASN A 71 -4.56 17.16 -6.47
CA ASN A 71 -4.24 18.36 -7.25
C ASN A 71 -2.72 18.66 -7.31
N GLY A 72 -1.92 17.61 -7.49
CA GLY A 72 -0.47 17.68 -7.58
C GLY A 72 0.28 17.93 -6.26
N ARG A 73 -0.41 17.94 -5.11
CA ARG A 73 0.22 18.12 -3.78
C ARG A 73 1.08 16.92 -3.38
N VAL A 74 0.62 15.74 -3.71
CA VAL A 74 1.33 14.47 -3.51
C VAL A 74 1.09 13.54 -4.71
N PRO A 75 2.04 12.64 -5.04
CA PRO A 75 1.83 11.67 -6.11
C PRO A 75 0.71 10.69 -5.78
N VAL A 76 -0.08 10.34 -6.79
CA VAL A 76 -1.14 9.33 -6.74
C VAL A 76 -0.72 8.11 -7.58
N LEU A 77 -0.55 6.98 -6.91
CA LEU A 77 -0.27 5.70 -7.55
C LEU A 77 -1.53 4.83 -7.54
N SER A 78 -1.77 4.11 -8.64
CA SER A 78 -2.83 3.10 -8.68
C SER A 78 -2.26 1.70 -8.55
N GLY A 79 -2.88 0.88 -7.71
CA GLY A 79 -2.66 -0.57 -7.71
C GLY A 79 -3.14 -1.19 -9.03
N VAL A 80 -2.35 -2.12 -9.58
CA VAL A 80 -2.70 -2.89 -10.78
C VAL A 80 -2.70 -4.37 -10.41
N ALA A 81 -3.89 -4.95 -10.30
CA ALA A 81 -4.12 -6.33 -9.85
C ALA A 81 -5.12 -7.06 -10.75
N GLU A 82 -5.06 -6.77 -12.04
CA GLU A 82 -6.00 -7.31 -13.01
C GLU A 82 -5.71 -8.78 -13.32
N MET A 83 -6.78 -9.53 -13.62
CA MET A 83 -6.72 -10.98 -13.87
C MET A 83 -5.98 -11.37 -15.17
N SER A 84 -5.73 -10.43 -16.06
CA SER A 84 -4.97 -10.66 -17.28
C SER A 84 -4.08 -9.48 -17.65
N THR A 85 -2.95 -9.75 -18.29
CA THR A 85 -2.02 -8.74 -18.79
C THR A 85 -2.74 -7.70 -19.67
N ARG A 86 -3.64 -8.15 -20.57
CA ARG A 86 -4.42 -7.25 -21.43
C ARG A 86 -5.31 -6.30 -20.62
N ALA A 87 -5.97 -6.80 -19.58
CA ALA A 87 -6.79 -5.95 -18.70
C ALA A 87 -5.93 -4.96 -17.92
N GLY A 88 -4.79 -5.40 -17.41
CA GLY A 88 -3.83 -4.55 -16.71
C GLY A 88 -3.28 -3.42 -17.58
N LEU A 89 -2.86 -3.73 -18.80
CA LEU A 89 -2.39 -2.73 -19.78
C LEU A 89 -3.48 -1.70 -20.09
N LYS A 90 -4.73 -2.16 -20.31
CA LYS A 90 -5.87 -1.24 -20.55
C LYS A 90 -6.12 -0.37 -19.32
N TYR A 91 -6.11 -0.96 -18.12
CA TYR A 91 -6.34 -0.23 -16.88
C TYR A 91 -5.27 0.84 -16.65
N MET A 92 -3.99 0.51 -16.84
CA MET A 92 -2.91 1.48 -16.73
C MET A 92 -3.08 2.65 -17.71
N ALA A 93 -3.40 2.35 -18.98
CA ALA A 93 -3.64 3.40 -19.98
C ALA A 93 -4.79 4.33 -19.59
N ASP A 94 -5.88 3.78 -19.05
CA ASP A 94 -7.01 4.57 -18.58
C ASP A 94 -6.61 5.44 -17.36
N CYS A 95 -5.84 4.89 -16.41
CA CYS A 95 -5.33 5.63 -15.24
C CYS A 95 -4.36 6.76 -15.63
N GLU A 96 -3.50 6.55 -16.63
CA GLU A 96 -2.64 7.61 -17.15
C GLU A 96 -3.45 8.78 -17.73
N GLN A 97 -4.53 8.48 -18.45
CA GLN A 97 -5.45 9.51 -18.98
C GLN A 97 -6.17 10.27 -17.87
N LEU A 98 -6.40 9.63 -16.71
CA LEU A 98 -6.98 10.25 -15.53
C LEU A 98 -5.98 11.09 -14.73
N GLY A 99 -4.68 11.02 -15.06
CA GLY A 99 -3.62 11.81 -14.42
C GLY A 99 -2.89 11.09 -13.29
N ALA A 100 -2.98 9.76 -13.16
CA ALA A 100 -2.18 9.01 -12.19
C ALA A 100 -0.67 9.24 -12.43
N ASP A 101 0.08 9.40 -11.34
CA ASP A 101 1.53 9.66 -11.39
C ASP A 101 2.35 8.39 -11.57
N GLY A 102 1.78 7.24 -11.24
CA GLY A 102 2.44 5.95 -11.35
C GLY A 102 1.59 4.78 -10.92
N PHE A 103 2.25 3.63 -10.80
CA PHE A 103 1.57 2.37 -10.51
C PHE A 103 2.27 1.57 -9.43
N MET A 104 1.50 0.77 -8.68
CA MET A 104 1.97 -0.35 -7.90
C MET A 104 1.46 -1.64 -8.56
N ILE A 105 2.35 -2.37 -9.24
CA ILE A 105 1.96 -3.54 -10.04
C ILE A 105 2.17 -4.82 -9.23
N MET A 106 1.09 -5.59 -9.08
CA MET A 106 1.08 -6.89 -8.44
C MET A 106 1.40 -7.99 -9.45
N PRO A 107 1.97 -9.14 -9.01
CA PRO A 107 2.08 -10.30 -9.89
C PRO A 107 0.71 -10.78 -10.35
N ALA A 108 0.64 -11.42 -11.50
CA ALA A 108 -0.58 -12.10 -11.94
C ALA A 108 -0.93 -13.24 -10.97
N MET A 109 -2.16 -13.25 -10.46
CA MET A 109 -2.54 -14.08 -9.29
C MET A 109 -3.49 -15.24 -9.64
N VAL A 110 -3.71 -15.54 -10.92
CA VAL A 110 -4.63 -16.61 -11.33
C VAL A 110 -4.11 -18.00 -10.93
N TYR A 111 -2.79 -18.18 -10.97
CA TYR A 111 -2.08 -19.38 -10.54
C TYR A 111 -0.65 -18.99 -10.10
N LYS A 112 0.08 -19.96 -9.51
CA LYS A 112 1.49 -19.74 -9.16
C LYS A 112 2.34 -19.74 -10.43
N ALA A 113 2.69 -18.55 -10.90
CA ALA A 113 3.58 -18.36 -12.04
C ALA A 113 5.01 -18.86 -11.74
N ASP A 114 5.70 -19.41 -12.74
CA ASP A 114 7.14 -19.65 -12.67
C ASP A 114 7.93 -18.32 -12.88
N THR A 115 9.25 -18.38 -12.69
CA THR A 115 10.13 -17.22 -12.84
C THR A 115 10.02 -16.59 -14.23
N ARG A 116 9.98 -17.40 -15.30
CA ARG A 116 9.93 -16.91 -16.68
C ARG A 116 8.63 -16.20 -16.97
N GLU A 117 7.52 -16.76 -16.49
CA GLU A 117 6.18 -16.17 -16.62
C GLU A 117 6.10 -14.84 -15.85
N ALA A 118 6.62 -14.80 -14.61
CA ALA A 118 6.66 -13.57 -13.80
C ALA A 118 7.50 -12.48 -14.48
N VAL A 119 8.71 -12.80 -14.93
CA VAL A 119 9.59 -11.86 -15.65
C VAL A 119 8.93 -11.37 -16.93
N HIS A 120 8.34 -12.27 -17.72
CA HIS A 120 7.63 -11.89 -18.95
C HIS A 120 6.46 -10.96 -18.68
N TYR A 121 5.67 -11.26 -17.65
CA TYR A 121 4.55 -10.43 -17.23
C TYR A 121 5.02 -9.01 -16.88
N PHE A 122 6.00 -8.86 -15.98
CA PHE A 122 6.46 -7.54 -15.57
C PHE A 122 7.13 -6.75 -16.71
N ARG A 123 7.88 -7.41 -17.60
CA ARG A 123 8.42 -6.77 -18.81
C ARG A 123 7.31 -6.27 -19.73
N THR A 124 6.25 -7.05 -19.90
CA THR A 124 5.11 -6.67 -20.73
C THR A 124 4.35 -5.49 -20.11
N MET A 125 4.13 -5.51 -18.79
CA MET A 125 3.49 -4.41 -18.08
C MET A 125 4.34 -3.13 -18.16
N ALA A 126 5.65 -3.24 -17.96
CA ALA A 126 6.60 -2.13 -18.08
C ALA A 126 6.58 -1.46 -19.46
N ALA A 127 6.48 -2.25 -20.53
CA ALA A 127 6.41 -1.74 -21.90
C ALA A 127 5.10 -1.01 -22.21
N GLY A 128 4.05 -1.22 -21.41
CA GLY A 128 2.73 -0.61 -21.58
C GLY A 128 2.57 0.76 -20.92
N THR A 129 3.59 1.29 -20.27
CA THR A 129 3.55 2.59 -19.60
C THR A 129 4.88 3.32 -19.68
N SER A 130 4.86 4.64 -19.78
CA SER A 130 6.05 5.49 -19.58
C SER A 130 6.19 5.98 -18.14
N LYS A 131 5.16 5.79 -17.31
CA LYS A 131 5.14 6.22 -15.91
C LYS A 131 6.06 5.37 -15.05
N SER A 132 6.54 5.95 -13.97
CA SER A 132 7.23 5.23 -12.90
C SER A 132 6.31 4.21 -12.25
N TRP A 133 6.85 3.06 -11.88
CA TRP A 133 6.06 2.07 -11.15
C TRP A 133 6.88 1.33 -10.09
N MET A 134 6.15 0.77 -9.15
CA MET A 134 6.61 -0.02 -8.02
C MET A 134 6.16 -1.47 -8.23
N LEU A 135 7.07 -2.43 -8.10
CA LEU A 135 6.71 -3.84 -8.06
C LEU A 135 6.33 -4.22 -6.63
N TYR A 136 5.17 -4.84 -6.47
CA TYR A 136 4.71 -5.33 -5.18
C TYR A 136 4.96 -6.82 -5.04
N ASN A 137 5.80 -7.19 -4.07
CA ASN A 137 6.04 -8.57 -3.67
C ASN A 137 5.38 -8.87 -2.32
N ASN A 138 4.52 -9.88 -2.28
CA ASN A 138 3.88 -10.36 -1.05
C ASN A 138 3.58 -11.87 -1.14
N PRO A 139 4.59 -12.73 -0.96
CA PRO A 139 4.42 -14.18 -1.05
C PRO A 139 3.61 -14.77 0.11
N VAL A 140 3.33 -13.99 1.16
CA VAL A 140 2.45 -14.40 2.27
C VAL A 140 0.98 -14.39 1.82
N ALA A 141 0.58 -13.35 1.07
CA ALA A 141 -0.79 -13.18 0.60
C ALA A 141 -1.03 -13.76 -0.80
N TYR A 142 0.01 -13.81 -1.63
CA TYR A 142 -0.07 -14.20 -3.05
C TYR A 142 0.89 -15.35 -3.37
N PRO A 143 0.55 -16.26 -4.28
CA PRO A 143 1.33 -17.50 -4.49
C PRO A 143 2.69 -17.29 -5.18
N VAL A 144 2.99 -16.08 -5.68
CA VAL A 144 4.22 -15.77 -6.42
C VAL A 144 5.18 -14.98 -5.53
N ASP A 145 6.39 -15.50 -5.33
CA ASP A 145 7.49 -14.78 -4.66
C ASP A 145 8.46 -14.23 -5.70
N ILE A 146 8.61 -12.92 -5.74
CA ILE A 146 9.60 -12.24 -6.56
C ILE A 146 10.88 -12.13 -5.74
N THR A 147 11.81 -13.06 -6.00
CA THR A 147 13.08 -13.14 -5.26
C THR A 147 14.06 -12.03 -5.68
N PRO A 148 15.12 -11.76 -4.89
CA PRO A 148 16.15 -10.79 -5.26
C PRO A 148 16.80 -11.07 -6.63
N GLU A 149 16.92 -12.33 -7.03
CA GLU A 149 17.46 -12.73 -8.35
C GLU A 149 16.53 -12.30 -9.48
N ILE A 150 15.20 -12.43 -9.29
CA ILE A 150 14.21 -11.95 -10.27
C ILE A 150 14.29 -10.41 -10.38
N PHE A 151 14.45 -9.69 -9.27
CA PHE A 151 14.67 -8.24 -9.32
C PHE A 151 15.96 -7.87 -10.07
N ALA A 152 17.02 -8.64 -9.92
CA ALA A 152 18.25 -8.45 -10.69
C ALA A 152 18.01 -8.67 -12.20
N GLU A 153 17.21 -9.66 -12.58
CA GLU A 153 16.83 -9.91 -13.97
C GLU A 153 15.97 -8.77 -14.56
N LEU A 154 15.21 -8.06 -13.74
CA LEU A 154 14.38 -6.92 -14.14
C LEU A 154 15.11 -5.57 -14.06
N ALA A 155 16.41 -5.53 -13.69
CA ALA A 155 17.14 -4.30 -13.40
C ALA A 155 17.34 -3.37 -14.61
N ASP A 156 17.25 -3.89 -15.82
CA ASP A 156 17.32 -3.12 -17.08
C ASP A 156 16.02 -2.35 -17.41
N ILE A 157 14.90 -2.63 -16.70
CA ILE A 157 13.62 -1.93 -16.90
C ILE A 157 13.69 -0.53 -16.31
N LYS A 158 13.82 0.48 -17.15
CA LYS A 158 14.13 1.86 -16.74
C LYS A 158 13.05 2.51 -15.86
N ASN A 159 11.77 2.21 -16.11
CA ASN A 159 10.63 2.79 -15.40
C ASN A 159 10.19 1.99 -14.17
N LEU A 160 10.78 0.83 -13.88
CA LEU A 160 10.64 0.14 -12.59
C LEU A 160 11.57 0.84 -11.59
N HIS A 161 11.02 1.72 -10.74
CA HIS A 161 11.81 2.54 -9.83
C HIS A 161 11.82 2.03 -8.39
N ALA A 162 10.77 1.35 -7.96
CA ALA A 162 10.62 0.97 -6.56
C ALA A 162 10.16 -0.48 -6.39
N ILE A 163 10.41 -1.03 -5.21
CA ILE A 163 9.94 -2.33 -4.75
C ILE A 163 9.15 -2.11 -3.47
N LYS A 164 7.92 -2.61 -3.39
CA LYS A 164 7.21 -2.84 -2.13
C LYS A 164 7.46 -4.28 -1.71
N GLU A 165 8.24 -4.46 -0.66
CA GLU A 165 8.60 -5.76 -0.12
C GLU A 165 7.71 -6.10 1.09
N SER A 166 6.92 -7.16 0.96
CA SER A 166 5.98 -7.62 2.00
C SER A 166 6.08 -9.12 2.27
N SER A 167 7.27 -9.71 2.14
CA SER A 167 7.49 -11.14 2.42
C SER A 167 7.46 -11.49 3.91
N ALA A 168 7.29 -10.52 4.81
CA ALA A 168 7.44 -10.68 6.26
C ALA A 168 8.86 -11.13 6.69
N ASN A 169 9.86 -10.95 5.83
CA ASN A 169 11.26 -11.27 6.08
C ASN A 169 12.16 -10.03 5.90
N PRO A 170 12.52 -9.29 6.96
CA PRO A 170 13.33 -8.08 6.85
C PRO A 170 14.71 -8.32 6.20
N ARG A 171 15.27 -9.55 6.27
CA ARG A 171 16.54 -9.89 5.63
C ARG A 171 16.52 -9.64 4.13
N ARG A 172 15.33 -9.69 3.51
CA ARG A 172 15.11 -9.43 2.07
C ARG A 172 15.60 -8.03 1.66
N ILE A 173 15.53 -7.05 2.56
CA ILE A 173 16.05 -5.70 2.32
C ILE A 173 17.57 -5.74 2.10
N THR A 174 18.31 -6.44 2.98
CA THR A 174 19.76 -6.61 2.83
C THR A 174 20.10 -7.45 1.60
N GLU A 175 19.36 -8.53 1.34
CA GLU A 175 19.57 -9.39 0.16
C GLU A 175 19.39 -8.59 -1.14
N LEU A 176 18.35 -7.76 -1.22
CA LEU A 176 18.12 -6.87 -2.36
C LEU A 176 19.26 -5.87 -2.53
N ARG A 177 19.69 -5.17 -1.46
CA ARG A 177 20.82 -4.24 -1.53
C ARG A 177 22.11 -4.92 -1.98
N ASN A 178 22.36 -6.15 -1.53
CA ASN A 178 23.56 -6.89 -1.94
C ASN A 178 23.56 -7.29 -3.42
N ILE A 179 22.40 -7.58 -4.02
CA ILE A 179 22.28 -8.04 -5.40
C ILE A 179 22.12 -6.87 -6.38
N VAL A 180 21.27 -5.90 -6.07
CA VAL A 180 20.91 -4.82 -7.00
C VAL A 180 21.40 -3.44 -6.56
N GLY A 181 22.09 -3.33 -5.43
CA GLY A 181 22.58 -2.05 -4.89
C GLY A 181 21.45 -1.03 -4.71
N ASP A 182 21.70 0.19 -5.17
CA ASP A 182 20.74 1.31 -5.10
C ASP A 182 19.88 1.44 -6.37
N ARG A 183 19.74 0.33 -7.14
CA ARG A 183 18.97 0.35 -8.38
C ARG A 183 17.51 0.69 -8.16
N TYR A 184 16.94 0.29 -7.04
CA TYR A 184 15.54 0.47 -6.68
C TYR A 184 15.38 1.20 -5.35
N GLN A 185 14.33 2.00 -5.22
CA GLN A 185 13.85 2.44 -3.92
C GLN A 185 13.15 1.27 -3.24
N LEU A 186 13.54 0.96 -2.02
CA LEU A 186 12.95 -0.14 -1.25
C LEU A 186 11.91 0.39 -0.27
N PHE A 187 10.69 -0.06 -0.42
CA PHE A 187 9.59 0.21 0.49
C PHE A 187 9.23 -1.05 1.27
N THR A 188 9.11 -0.96 2.59
CA THR A 188 8.44 -2.01 3.35
C THR A 188 6.93 -1.89 3.17
N GLY A 189 6.23 -3.03 3.11
CA GLY A 189 4.78 -3.09 3.05
C GLY A 189 4.18 -3.96 4.15
N VAL A 190 4.93 -4.20 5.24
CA VAL A 190 4.52 -4.93 6.42
C VAL A 190 4.65 -3.98 7.62
N ASP A 191 3.52 -3.51 8.13
CA ASP A 191 3.50 -2.43 9.11
C ASP A 191 4.24 -2.77 10.41
N ASP A 192 4.04 -3.97 10.94
CA ASP A 192 4.65 -4.43 12.18
C ASP A 192 6.12 -4.89 12.03
N LEU A 193 6.74 -4.63 10.89
CA LEU A 193 8.18 -4.77 10.62
C LEU A 193 8.82 -3.46 10.13
N MET A 194 8.10 -2.34 10.23
CA MET A 194 8.57 -1.05 9.72
C MET A 194 9.89 -0.63 10.37
N LEU A 195 10.00 -0.74 11.68
CA LEU A 195 11.19 -0.29 12.41
C LEU A 195 12.43 -1.13 12.06
N GLU A 196 12.27 -2.45 11.96
CA GLU A 196 13.32 -3.39 11.56
C GLU A 196 13.80 -3.08 10.14
N CYS A 197 12.88 -2.85 9.21
CA CYS A 197 13.20 -2.49 7.84
C CYS A 197 13.87 -1.10 7.74
N ALA A 198 13.47 -0.14 8.58
CA ALA A 198 14.09 1.19 8.63
C ALA A 198 15.56 1.12 9.04
N ILE A 199 15.91 0.26 10.01
CA ILE A 199 17.31 0.03 10.42
C ILE A 199 18.12 -0.55 9.25
N LEU A 200 17.49 -1.37 8.38
CA LEU A 200 18.13 -1.98 7.22
C LEU A 200 18.22 -1.04 5.99
N GLY A 201 17.70 0.18 6.10
CA GLY A 201 17.90 1.22 5.09
C GLY A 201 16.86 1.22 3.96
N ILE A 202 15.59 1.10 4.29
CA ILE A 202 14.50 1.34 3.32
C ILE A 202 14.38 2.82 2.97
N ASP A 203 13.80 3.10 1.80
CA ASP A 203 13.57 4.45 1.27
C ASP A 203 12.15 4.94 1.53
N GLY A 204 11.24 4.03 1.88
CA GLY A 204 9.85 4.37 2.16
C GLY A 204 9.06 3.25 2.82
N TRP A 205 7.82 3.56 3.09
CA TRP A 205 6.86 2.66 3.73
C TRP A 205 5.49 2.76 3.07
N VAL A 206 4.99 1.66 2.54
CA VAL A 206 3.60 1.56 2.08
C VAL A 206 2.77 1.07 3.26
N ALA A 207 2.16 2.01 3.98
CA ALA A 207 1.53 1.78 5.26
C ALA A 207 0.06 1.42 5.14
N GLY A 208 -0.37 0.29 5.69
CA GLY A 208 -1.77 -0.08 5.83
C GLY A 208 -2.45 0.68 6.97
N SER A 209 -1.83 0.69 8.16
CA SER A 209 -2.28 1.48 9.33
C SER A 209 -2.25 2.99 9.10
N GLY A 210 -1.52 3.43 8.07
CA GLY A 210 -1.40 4.84 7.70
C GLY A 210 -2.71 5.52 7.36
N ILE A 211 -3.78 4.78 7.07
CA ILE A 211 -5.10 5.37 6.85
C ILE A 211 -5.80 5.79 8.17
N ALA A 212 -5.53 5.08 9.25
CA ALA A 212 -6.11 5.37 10.57
C ALA A 212 -5.19 6.26 11.42
N PHE A 213 -3.89 6.11 11.28
CA PHE A 213 -2.85 6.76 12.10
C PHE A 213 -1.79 7.49 11.24
N PRO A 214 -2.19 8.37 10.30
CA PRO A 214 -1.24 8.96 9.35
C PRO A 214 -0.17 9.82 10.03
N LYS A 215 -0.51 10.56 11.08
CA LYS A 215 0.43 11.41 11.81
C LYS A 215 1.43 10.59 12.63
N GLU A 216 0.96 9.55 13.28
CA GLU A 216 1.79 8.64 14.06
C GLU A 216 2.76 7.87 13.16
N ASN A 217 2.29 7.40 12.00
CA ASN A 217 3.14 6.72 11.03
C ASN A 217 4.17 7.68 10.43
N GLN A 218 3.77 8.90 10.07
CA GLN A 218 4.72 9.92 9.61
C GLN A 218 5.75 10.26 10.71
N LYS A 219 5.30 10.42 11.96
CA LYS A 219 6.21 10.68 13.08
C LYS A 219 7.19 9.54 13.31
N LEU A 220 6.73 8.29 13.23
CA LEU A 220 7.61 7.12 13.34
C LEU A 220 8.66 7.12 12.22
N TRP A 221 8.25 7.38 10.99
CA TRP A 221 9.15 7.51 9.85
C TRP A 221 10.21 8.59 10.08
N ASP A 222 9.80 9.80 10.45
CA ASP A 222 10.68 10.93 10.67
C ASP A 222 11.71 10.63 11.77
N LEU A 223 11.29 10.04 12.89
CA LEU A 223 12.20 9.64 13.97
C LEU A 223 13.28 8.66 13.49
N THR A 224 12.95 7.73 12.62
CA THR A 224 13.94 6.80 12.03
C THR A 224 14.93 7.53 11.12
N ARG A 225 14.45 8.50 10.33
CA ARG A 225 15.29 9.29 9.43
C ARG A 225 16.21 10.26 10.16
N GLU A 226 15.76 10.76 11.33
CA GLU A 226 16.54 11.62 12.22
C GLU A 226 17.53 10.82 13.11
N GLY A 227 17.48 9.48 13.07
CA GLY A 227 18.31 8.63 13.93
C GLY A 227 17.88 8.61 15.40
N ARG A 228 16.67 9.06 15.71
CA ARG A 228 16.09 9.13 17.06
C ARG A 228 15.48 7.78 17.47
N TRP A 229 16.33 6.76 17.50
CA TRP A 229 15.91 5.37 17.63
C TRP A 229 15.21 5.03 18.95
N GLU A 230 15.53 5.72 20.05
CA GLU A 230 14.85 5.49 21.34
C GLU A 230 13.40 5.92 21.29
N GLU A 231 13.15 7.09 20.73
CA GLU A 231 11.80 7.63 20.57
C GLU A 231 11.02 6.83 19.52
N ALA A 232 11.68 6.44 18.42
CA ALA A 232 11.08 5.57 17.42
C ALA A 232 10.64 4.24 18.03
N ARG A 233 11.48 3.60 18.87
CA ARG A 233 11.13 2.35 19.56
C ARG A 233 9.97 2.54 20.55
N ALA A 234 9.92 3.66 21.25
CA ALA A 234 8.82 3.94 22.17
C ALA A 234 7.50 4.05 21.44
N LEU A 235 7.47 4.86 20.35
CA LEU A 235 6.28 5.04 19.51
C LEU A 235 5.88 3.72 18.83
N TYR A 236 6.86 2.98 18.28
CA TYR A 236 6.59 1.70 17.60
C TYR A 236 6.00 0.66 18.56
N ARG A 237 6.53 0.51 19.78
CA ARG A 237 5.97 -0.41 20.80
C ARG A 237 4.53 -0.10 21.12
N TRP A 238 4.19 1.18 21.15
CA TRP A 238 2.83 1.64 21.44
C TRP A 238 1.87 1.38 20.26
N THR A 239 2.30 1.59 19.01
CA THR A 239 1.47 1.38 17.81
C THR A 239 1.45 -0.08 17.32
N GLN A 240 2.48 -0.88 17.64
CA GLN A 240 2.71 -2.21 17.09
C GLN A 240 1.52 -3.19 17.23
N PRO A 241 0.76 -3.22 18.36
CA PRO A 241 -0.41 -4.08 18.45
C PRO A 241 -1.49 -3.79 17.40
N LEU A 242 -1.62 -2.52 16.97
CA LEU A 242 -2.54 -2.11 15.93
C LEU A 242 -1.98 -2.36 14.52
N MET A 243 -0.66 -2.17 14.34
CA MET A 243 0.03 -2.46 13.08
C MET A 243 -0.05 -3.95 12.70
N LYS A 244 -0.09 -4.86 13.69
CA LYS A 244 -0.31 -6.30 13.47
C LYS A 244 -1.62 -6.63 12.77
N LEU A 245 -2.60 -5.76 12.85
CA LEU A 245 -3.89 -5.99 12.18
C LEU A 245 -3.76 -5.95 10.67
N ASP A 246 -2.74 -5.24 10.13
CA ASP A 246 -2.43 -5.23 8.69
C ASP A 246 -1.87 -6.57 8.17
N THR A 247 -1.37 -7.41 9.05
CA THR A 247 -0.82 -8.74 8.70
C THR A 247 -1.81 -9.90 8.92
N HIS A 248 -3.03 -9.59 9.36
CA HIS A 248 -4.08 -10.58 9.59
C HIS A 248 -4.80 -10.96 8.28
N THR A 249 -5.40 -12.16 8.21
CA THR A 249 -6.19 -12.58 7.03
C THR A 249 -7.36 -11.65 6.72
N HIS A 250 -7.94 -11.01 7.74
CA HIS A 250 -9.01 -10.03 7.61
C HIS A 250 -8.50 -8.57 7.68
N PHE A 251 -7.29 -8.31 7.18
CA PHE A 251 -6.63 -7.02 7.34
C PHE A 251 -7.44 -5.83 6.79
N VAL A 252 -8.15 -5.99 5.67
CA VAL A 252 -8.99 -4.93 5.11
C VAL A 252 -10.05 -4.49 6.12
N GLN A 253 -10.76 -5.44 6.71
CA GLN A 253 -11.82 -5.20 7.67
C GLN A 253 -11.26 -4.57 8.95
N TYR A 254 -10.14 -5.07 9.46
CA TYR A 254 -9.50 -4.51 10.65
C TYR A 254 -8.99 -3.08 10.43
N ILE A 255 -8.36 -2.82 9.31
CA ILE A 255 -7.88 -1.46 9.01
C ILE A 255 -9.04 -0.49 8.79
N LYS A 256 -10.14 -0.91 8.13
CA LYS A 256 -11.38 -0.11 8.05
C LYS A 256 -12.01 0.12 9.42
N LEU A 257 -11.98 -0.87 10.32
CA LEU A 257 -12.46 -0.73 11.69
C LEU A 257 -11.65 0.31 12.47
N LEU A 258 -10.32 0.25 12.40
CA LEU A 258 -9.44 1.25 13.02
C LEU A 258 -9.73 2.65 12.49
N HIS A 259 -9.89 2.79 11.17
CA HIS A 259 -10.24 4.05 10.55
C HIS A 259 -11.59 4.60 11.04
N ALA A 260 -12.63 3.76 11.10
CA ALA A 260 -13.95 4.14 11.56
C ALA A 260 -13.96 4.55 13.06
N HIS A 261 -13.12 3.92 13.89
CA HIS A 261 -12.95 4.30 15.30
C HIS A 261 -12.29 5.66 15.45
N ARG A 262 -11.24 5.92 14.68
CA ARG A 262 -10.47 7.17 14.72
C ARG A 262 -11.24 8.33 14.08
N HIS A 263 -12.04 8.04 13.06
CA HIS A 263 -12.78 9.02 12.27
C HIS A 263 -14.28 8.68 12.20
N PRO A 264 -15.03 8.80 13.32
CA PRO A 264 -16.43 8.36 13.38
C PRO A 264 -17.37 9.09 12.41
N ARG A 265 -16.94 10.21 11.82
CA ARG A 265 -17.67 10.91 10.75
C ARG A 265 -17.45 10.30 9.37
N LEU A 266 -16.39 9.53 9.19
CA LEU A 266 -16.05 8.80 7.96
C LEU A 266 -16.38 7.31 8.15
N ARG A 267 -17.58 6.99 8.63
CA ARG A 267 -18.01 5.60 8.80
C ARG A 267 -18.13 4.94 7.46
N THR A 268 -17.19 4.07 7.16
CA THR A 268 -17.21 3.19 5.99
C THR A 268 -17.94 1.92 6.35
N THR A 269 -18.76 1.44 5.42
CA THR A 269 -19.33 0.11 5.54
C THR A 269 -18.26 -0.90 5.16
N VAL A 270 -17.92 -1.73 6.12
CA VAL A 270 -17.33 -3.04 5.87
C VAL A 270 -18.51 -3.97 5.65
N MET A 271 -18.41 -5.01 4.84
CA MET A 271 -19.46 -6.02 4.73
C MET A 271 -20.05 -6.33 6.11
N HIS A 272 -21.27 -5.88 6.36
CA HIS A 272 -21.88 -5.80 7.70
C HIS A 272 -21.88 -7.15 8.44
N ASP A 273 -22.09 -8.25 7.72
CA ASP A 273 -22.20 -9.58 8.31
C ASP A 273 -20.86 -10.12 8.87
N LEU A 274 -19.71 -9.69 8.28
CA LEU A 274 -18.39 -10.02 8.79
C LEU A 274 -17.99 -9.13 9.98
N PHE A 275 -18.50 -7.90 10.04
CA PHE A 275 -18.17 -6.94 11.08
C PHE A 275 -18.75 -7.32 12.44
N ASP A 276 -20.01 -7.80 12.46
CA ASP A 276 -20.64 -8.24 13.69
C ASP A 276 -20.00 -9.52 14.25
N VAL A 277 -19.63 -10.46 13.37
CA VAL A 277 -18.88 -11.67 13.76
C VAL A 277 -17.49 -11.33 14.32
N MET A 278 -16.82 -10.32 13.75
CA MET A 278 -15.46 -9.93 14.17
C MET A 278 -15.44 -9.08 15.44
N ARG A 279 -16.54 -8.41 15.78
CA ARG A 279 -16.67 -7.61 16.99
C ARG A 279 -16.55 -8.42 18.27
N ASP A 280 -16.99 -9.68 18.22
CA ASP A 280 -16.96 -10.61 19.34
C ASP A 280 -15.63 -11.39 19.44
N ASP A 281 -14.91 -11.56 18.31
CA ASP A 281 -13.62 -12.27 18.24
C ASP A 281 -12.40 -11.39 18.47
N VAL A 282 -12.51 -10.07 18.27
CA VAL A 282 -11.43 -9.12 18.49
C VAL A 282 -11.55 -8.51 19.88
N LEU A 283 -10.94 -9.17 20.84
CA LEU A 283 -10.42 -8.51 22.03
C LEU A 283 -9.28 -7.57 21.59
N LEU A 284 -9.61 -6.53 20.83
CA LEU A 284 -8.74 -5.35 20.81
C LEU A 284 -8.65 -4.93 22.28
N PRO A 285 -7.47 -4.65 22.80
CA PRO A 285 -7.38 -3.94 24.06
C PRO A 285 -8.07 -2.59 23.83
N VAL A 286 -9.40 -2.58 24.09
CA VAL A 286 -10.27 -1.39 23.91
C VAL A 286 -9.69 -0.22 24.71
N ASP A 287 -9.05 -0.52 25.82
CA ASP A 287 -8.29 0.40 26.64
C ASP A 287 -7.12 1.05 25.86
N HIS A 288 -6.43 0.31 25.02
CA HIS A 288 -5.34 0.85 24.17
C HIS A 288 -5.85 1.79 23.08
N VAL A 289 -7.02 1.52 22.50
CA VAL A 289 -7.63 2.40 21.48
C VAL A 289 -8.20 3.66 22.15
N GLN A 290 -8.70 3.58 23.39
CA GLN A 290 -9.18 4.72 24.14
C GLN A 290 -8.06 5.65 24.64
N GLU A 291 -6.86 5.12 24.90
CA GLU A 291 -5.69 5.94 25.23
C GLU A 291 -5.08 6.61 23.98
N LEU A 292 -5.45 6.17 22.76
CA LEU A 292 -5.02 6.72 21.47
C LEU A 292 -5.91 7.90 21.01
N VAL A 293 -7.07 8.12 21.66
CA VAL A 293 -8.03 9.19 21.38
C VAL A 293 -7.90 10.30 22.43
#